data_302b012ed89f7bef28f1526745a8c8da
#
_entry.id   302b012ed89f7bef28f1526745a8c8da
#
_cell.length_a   1.000
_cell.length_b   1.000
_cell.length_c   1.000
_cell.angle_alpha   90.00
_cell.angle_beta   90.00
_cell.angle_gamma   90.00
#
_symmetry.space_group_name_H-M   'P 1'
#
loop_
_entity.id
_entity.type
_entity.pdbx_description
1 polymer ?
#
loop_
_entity_poly.entity_id
_entity_poly.type
_entity_poly.pdbx_seq_one_letter_code
_entity_poly.pdbx_strand_id
1 'polypeptide(L)'
;MEIAAFFAGSLEKPEAVLVAEDDGMLIGVAELSLRRDVSGLEGKLTGYVEGMFVRPAFRGRDIAWQLLTASREWARGRGCVAFASDRAGRAVVDRGFGG
;
A
#
# COMPACT_ATOMS: atom_id res chain seq x y z
N MET A 1 15.11 4.76 -9.57
CA MET A 1 14.22 3.76 -8.98
C MET A 1 12.84 3.89 -9.60
N GLU A 2 12.23 2.80 -9.92
CA GLU A 2 10.89 2.76 -10.50
C GLU A 2 9.94 2.01 -9.59
N ILE A 3 8.68 2.45 -9.56
CA ILE A 3 7.62 1.74 -8.86
C ILE A 3 6.61 1.29 -9.90
N ALA A 4 6.36 -0.01 -9.96
CA ALA A 4 5.40 -0.61 -10.86
C ALA A 4 4.27 -1.26 -10.07
N ALA A 5 3.06 -1.24 -10.62
CA ALA A 5 1.89 -1.84 -10.01
C ALA A 5 1.51 -3.11 -10.78
N PHE A 6 1.25 -4.17 -10.03
CA PHE A 6 0.75 -5.42 -10.58
C PHE A 6 -0.60 -5.72 -9.94
N PHE A 7 -1.57 -6.06 -10.76
CA PHE A 7 -2.92 -6.34 -10.28
C PHE A 7 -3.15 -7.84 -10.26
N ALA A 8 -3.61 -8.33 -9.11
CA ALA A 8 -3.97 -9.73 -9.00
C ALA A 8 -5.24 -9.98 -9.83
N GLY A 9 -5.15 -10.93 -10.75
CA GLY A 9 -6.30 -11.33 -11.55
C GLY A 9 -7.20 -12.33 -10.84
N SER A 10 -7.03 -12.53 -9.55
CA SER A 10 -7.79 -13.50 -8.77
C SER A 10 -8.68 -12.77 -7.75
N LEU A 11 -9.63 -13.51 -7.20
CA LEU A 11 -10.51 -13.00 -6.14
C LEU A 11 -9.82 -12.95 -4.78
N GLU A 12 -8.60 -13.46 -4.70
CA GLU A 12 -7.83 -13.46 -3.46
C GLU A 12 -7.04 -12.16 -3.32
N LYS A 13 -6.86 -11.73 -2.08
CA LYS A 13 -6.02 -10.57 -1.77
C LYS A 13 -4.55 -10.95 -1.85
N PRO A 14 -3.67 -10.00 -2.20
CA PRO A 14 -3.93 -8.57 -2.37
C PRO A 14 -4.53 -8.21 -3.72
N GLU A 15 -5.22 -7.08 -3.78
CA GLU A 15 -5.77 -6.52 -5.02
C GLU A 15 -4.67 -6.03 -5.95
N ALA A 16 -3.60 -5.50 -5.38
CA ALA A 16 -2.47 -4.99 -6.13
C ALA A 16 -1.19 -5.19 -5.34
N VAL A 17 -0.10 -5.32 -6.06
CA VAL A 17 1.24 -5.37 -5.48
C VAL A 17 2.06 -4.27 -6.16
N LEU A 18 2.58 -3.34 -5.36
CA LEU A 18 3.49 -2.32 -5.85
C LEU A 18 4.91 -2.80 -5.58
N VAL A 19 5.76 -2.71 -6.59
CA VAL A 19 7.16 -3.11 -6.44
C VAL A 19 8.06 -1.91 -6.76
N ALA A 20 9.12 -1.77 -5.99
CA ALA A 20 10.18 -0.81 -6.24
C ALA A 20 11.38 -1.55 -6.83
N GLU A 21 11.84 -1.08 -7.98
CA GLU A 21 12.99 -1.67 -8.67
C GLU A 21 14.09 -0.63 -8.84
N ASP A 22 15.32 -1.06 -8.74
CA ASP A 22 16.49 -0.25 -8.98
C ASP A 22 17.48 -1.07 -9.82
N ASP A 23 17.83 -0.59 -11.01
CA ASP A 23 18.69 -1.30 -11.97
C ASP A 23 18.21 -2.74 -12.23
N GLY A 24 16.90 -2.92 -12.35
CA GLY A 24 16.31 -4.24 -12.58
C GLY A 24 16.24 -5.12 -11.37
N MET A 25 16.67 -4.64 -10.20
CA MET A 25 16.60 -5.39 -8.95
C MET A 25 15.36 -4.99 -8.16
N LEU A 26 14.61 -5.98 -7.67
CA LEU A 26 13.49 -5.76 -6.79
C LEU A 26 14.02 -5.38 -5.40
N ILE A 27 13.73 -4.16 -4.94
CA ILE A 27 14.25 -3.64 -3.67
C ILE A 27 13.17 -3.41 -2.62
N GLY A 28 11.91 -3.38 -3.02
CA GLY A 28 10.81 -3.20 -2.07
C GLY A 28 9.49 -3.64 -2.66
N VAL A 29 8.52 -3.89 -1.79
CA VAL A 29 7.18 -4.34 -2.17
C VAL A 29 6.15 -3.82 -1.18
N ALA A 30 4.96 -3.49 -1.69
CA ALA A 30 3.79 -3.18 -0.86
C ALA A 30 2.61 -3.99 -1.39
N GLU A 31 1.92 -4.69 -0.51
CA GLU A 31 0.73 -5.45 -0.85
C GLU A 31 -0.50 -4.65 -0.44
N LEU A 32 -1.40 -4.43 -1.38
CA LEU A 32 -2.53 -3.53 -1.21
C LEU A 32 -3.86 -4.26 -1.41
N SER A 33 -4.84 -3.88 -0.62
CA SER A 33 -6.19 -4.38 -0.80
C SER A 33 -7.21 -3.26 -0.60
N LEU A 34 -8.46 -3.55 -0.98
CA LEU A 34 -9.59 -2.67 -0.74
C LEU A 34 -10.43 -3.29 0.35
N ARG A 35 -10.76 -2.52 1.37
CA ARG A 35 -11.54 -3.01 2.51
C ARG A 35 -12.66 -2.05 2.86
N ARG A 36 -13.74 -2.60 3.43
CA ARG A 36 -14.83 -1.80 4.01
C ARG A 36 -15.05 -2.17 5.49
N ASP A 37 -14.17 -3.00 6.03
CA ASP A 37 -14.28 -3.55 7.37
C ASP A 37 -13.16 -3.09 8.32
N VAL A 38 -12.47 -2.01 7.96
CA VAL A 38 -11.39 -1.49 8.79
C VAL A 38 -11.97 -0.87 10.05
N SER A 39 -11.45 -1.25 11.21
CA SER A 39 -11.91 -0.74 12.50
C SER A 39 -11.84 0.79 12.54
N GLY A 40 -12.96 1.43 12.84
CA GLY A 40 -13.09 2.88 12.83
C GLY A 40 -13.47 3.47 11.47
N LEU A 41 -13.48 2.64 10.42
CA LEU A 41 -13.79 3.08 9.05
C LEU A 41 -14.86 2.17 8.42
N GLU A 42 -15.66 1.54 9.24
CA GLU A 42 -16.66 0.58 8.79
C GLU A 42 -17.57 1.17 7.71
N GLY A 43 -17.73 0.43 6.63
CA GLY A 43 -18.56 0.84 5.50
C GLY A 43 -17.88 1.77 4.51
N LYS A 44 -16.72 2.33 4.87
CA LYS A 44 -15.97 3.23 3.99
C LYS A 44 -15.00 2.44 3.11
N LEU A 45 -14.98 2.75 1.82
CA LEU A 45 -14.02 2.13 0.92
C LEU A 45 -12.62 2.63 1.27
N THR A 46 -11.80 1.73 1.76
CA THR A 46 -10.49 2.02 2.32
C THR A 46 -9.41 1.30 1.53
N GLY A 47 -8.40 2.02 1.09
CA GLY A 47 -7.17 1.42 0.59
C GLY A 47 -6.36 0.94 1.80
N TYR A 48 -5.89 -0.29 1.75
CA TYR A 48 -5.23 -0.91 2.90
C TYR A 48 -3.90 -1.53 2.50
N VAL A 49 -2.84 -1.14 3.20
CA VAL A 49 -1.52 -1.75 3.03
C VAL A 49 -1.47 -2.98 3.93
N GLU A 50 -1.58 -4.16 3.33
CA GLU A 50 -1.54 -5.43 4.06
C GLU A 50 -0.14 -5.75 4.57
N GLY A 51 0.87 -5.37 3.79
CA GLY A 51 2.25 -5.56 4.16
C GLY A 51 3.19 -4.73 3.29
N MET A 52 4.34 -4.40 3.83
CA MET A 52 5.36 -3.66 3.11
C MET A 52 6.73 -4.17 3.54
N PHE A 53 7.61 -4.35 2.57
CA PHE A 53 8.97 -4.81 2.82
C PHE A 53 9.94 -4.03 1.95
N VAL A 54 11.06 -3.64 2.52
CA VAL A 54 12.18 -3.04 1.80
C VAL A 54 13.43 -3.84 2.14
N ARG A 55 14.22 -4.19 1.14
CA ARG A 55 15.48 -4.91 1.37
C ARG A 55 16.36 -4.16 2.37
N PRO A 56 16.98 -4.87 3.34
CA PRO A 56 17.77 -4.20 4.38
C PRO A 56 18.83 -3.24 3.84
N ALA A 57 19.49 -3.60 2.74
CA ALA A 57 20.51 -2.76 2.14
C ALA A 57 19.98 -1.43 1.59
N PHE A 58 18.67 -1.32 1.40
CA PHE A 58 18.03 -0.14 0.81
C PHE A 58 17.18 0.63 1.82
N ARG A 59 17.17 0.20 3.07
CA ARG A 59 16.46 0.92 4.13
C ARG A 59 17.15 2.26 4.40
N GLY A 60 16.35 3.26 4.78
CA GLY A 60 16.86 4.59 5.02
C GLY A 60 17.03 5.44 3.76
N ARG A 61 16.55 4.97 2.62
CA ARG A 61 16.62 5.69 1.34
C ARG A 61 15.26 6.17 0.86
N ASP A 62 14.33 6.38 1.75
CA ASP A 62 12.96 6.84 1.46
C ASP A 62 12.15 5.90 0.57
N ILE A 63 12.58 4.64 0.41
CA ILE A 63 11.87 3.69 -0.45
C ILE A 63 10.50 3.35 0.13
N ALA A 64 10.44 3.12 1.44
CA ALA A 64 9.17 2.87 2.11
C ALA A 64 8.21 4.05 1.95
N TRP A 65 8.73 5.28 2.07
CA TRP A 65 7.95 6.49 1.87
C TRP A 65 7.41 6.60 0.44
N GLN A 66 8.24 6.26 -0.55
CA GLN A 66 7.82 6.29 -1.95
C GLN A 66 6.78 5.21 -2.25
N LEU A 67 6.95 4.01 -1.69
CA LEU A 67 5.95 2.96 -1.81
C LEU A 67 4.64 3.37 -1.16
N LEU A 68 4.70 4.00 0.00
CA LEU A 68 3.50 4.47 0.70
C LEU A 68 2.79 5.56 -0.11
N THR A 69 3.56 6.50 -0.68
CA THR A 69 3.00 7.56 -1.51
C THR A 69 2.31 6.98 -2.75
N ALA A 70 2.95 6.03 -3.41
CA ALA A 70 2.37 5.35 -4.56
C ALA A 70 1.11 4.56 -4.17
N SER A 71 1.11 3.97 -2.98
CA SER A 71 -0.05 3.24 -2.45
C SER A 71 -1.25 4.18 -2.24
N ARG A 72 -1.00 5.38 -1.71
CA ARG A 72 -2.05 6.40 -1.55
C ARG A 72 -2.63 6.82 -2.91
N GLU A 73 -1.75 7.04 -3.89
CA GLU A 73 -2.21 7.39 -5.24
C GLU A 73 -3.04 6.28 -5.86
N TRP A 74 -2.63 5.02 -5.67
CA TRP A 74 -3.40 3.88 -6.12
C TRP A 74 -4.80 3.88 -5.48
N ALA A 75 -4.87 4.11 -4.16
CA ALA A 75 -6.13 4.13 -3.45
C ALA A 75 -7.04 5.26 -3.94
N ARG A 76 -6.48 6.44 -4.18
CA ARG A 76 -7.26 7.56 -4.73
C ARG A 76 -7.81 7.22 -6.11
N GLY A 77 -7.01 6.59 -6.95
CA GLY A 77 -7.43 6.16 -8.28
C GLY A 77 -8.52 5.10 -8.25
N ARG A 78 -8.67 4.36 -7.15
CA ARG A 78 -9.71 3.35 -6.96
C ARG A 78 -10.94 3.92 -6.25
N GLY A 79 -10.97 5.22 -6.01
CA GLY A 79 -12.13 5.87 -5.39
C GLY A 79 -12.19 5.72 -3.88
N CYS A 80 -11.09 5.35 -3.23
CA CYS A 80 -11.07 5.20 -1.79
C CYS A 80 -11.27 6.54 -1.10
N VAL A 81 -12.05 6.56 -0.02
CA VAL A 81 -12.27 7.74 0.79
C VAL A 81 -11.42 7.72 2.06
N ALA A 82 -10.73 6.59 2.31
CA ALA A 82 -9.86 6.42 3.45
C ALA A 82 -8.68 5.53 3.08
N PHE A 83 -7.62 5.59 3.88
CA PHE A 83 -6.42 4.81 3.68
C PHE A 83 -5.87 4.38 5.04
N ALA A 84 -5.42 3.16 5.13
CA ALA A 84 -4.86 2.61 6.35
C ALA A 84 -3.75 1.61 6.04
N SER A 85 -2.92 1.34 7.02
CA SER A 85 -1.87 0.32 6.90
C SER A 85 -1.91 -0.59 8.11
N ASP A 86 -1.39 -1.80 7.92
CA ASP A 86 -1.29 -2.77 9.00
C ASP A 86 0.05 -2.61 9.73
N ARG A 87 -0.04 -2.47 11.05
CA ARG A 87 1.16 -2.45 11.90
C ARG A 87 0.97 -3.39 13.07
N ALA A 88 1.78 -4.43 13.13
CA ALA A 88 1.72 -5.41 14.20
C ALA A 88 0.31 -5.94 14.43
N GLY A 89 -0.42 -6.23 13.35
CA GLY A 89 -1.78 -6.75 13.41
C GLY A 89 -2.85 -5.71 13.69
N ARG A 90 -2.52 -4.42 13.67
CA ARG A 90 -3.47 -3.34 13.90
C ARG A 90 -3.54 -2.39 12.73
N ALA A 91 -4.74 -1.90 12.44
CA ALA A 91 -4.92 -0.89 11.42
C ALA A 91 -4.49 0.48 11.93
N VAL A 92 -3.63 1.15 11.17
CA VAL A 92 -3.22 2.52 11.43
C VAL A 92 -3.82 3.40 10.33
N VAL A 93 -4.78 4.24 10.70
CA VAL A 93 -5.52 5.08 9.76
C VAL A 93 -4.68 6.30 9.38
N ASP A 94 -4.62 6.59 8.09
CA ASP A 94 -3.98 7.80 7.57
C ASP A 94 -4.99 8.95 7.64
N ARG A 95 -4.85 9.80 8.64
CA ARG A 95 -5.80 10.88 8.90
C ARG A 95 -5.72 12.01 7.88
N GLY A 96 -4.63 12.11 7.14
CA GLY A 96 -4.47 13.15 6.12
C GLY A 96 -4.96 12.76 4.75
N PHE A 97 -5.35 11.50 4.56
CA PHE A 97 -5.65 10.98 3.22
C PHE A 97 -6.89 11.60 2.60
N GLY A 98 -7.94 11.78 3.36
CA GLY A 98 -9.22 12.30 2.88
C GLY A 98 -9.34 13.81 2.94
N GLY A 99 -8.29 14.48 3.37
CA GLY A 99 -8.30 15.93 3.57
C GLY A 99 -8.16 16.75 2.31
#